data_1186e230e2153024f992df76ae382a8e
#
_entry.id   1186e230e2153024f992df76ae382a8e
#
_cell.length_a   1.000
_cell.length_b   1.000
_cell.length_c   1.000
_cell.angle_alpha   90.00
_cell.angle_beta   90.00
_cell.angle_gamma   90.00
#
_symmetry.space_group_name_H-M   'P 1'
#
loop_
_entity.id
_entity.type
_entity.pdbx_description
1 polymer ?
#
loop_
_entity_poly.entity_id
_entity_poly.type
_entity_poly.pdbx_seq_one_letter_code
_entity_poly.pdbx_strand_id
1 'polypeptide(L)'
;VLNWNKVAEASWISIPEFLPVRPVFDVRAIAPIIIMFIVTAVETVGDISGVIEGGMDREATDKELSGGVICDGIGSSFAALFGILPNTSFSQNVGLVTMTKIVNRTALASGAVFLILCGLIPKLGAIISIMPQAVLGGAAVMMFSSIVVSGIQLITKEHMTPRNLTIVSVALGVGYGMGANTAILAQTPQAVQLIFGGSGIVPAALVAILL
;
A
#
# COMPACT_ATOMS: atom_id res chain seq x y z
N VAL A 1 29.30 7.46 -5.35
CA VAL A 1 29.54 7.87 -6.75
C VAL A 1 28.37 7.39 -7.57
N LEU A 2 27.74 8.31 -8.33
CA LEU A 2 26.60 7.99 -9.19
C LEU A 2 27.07 7.16 -10.39
N ASN A 3 26.44 6.01 -10.63
CA ASN A 3 26.81 5.15 -11.76
C ASN A 3 26.00 5.55 -13.02
N TRP A 4 26.50 6.54 -13.75
CA TRP A 4 25.87 7.04 -14.96
C TRP A 4 25.85 6.02 -16.12
N ASN A 5 26.69 4.96 -16.07
CA ASN A 5 26.69 3.91 -17.10
C ASN A 5 25.35 3.18 -17.14
N LYS A 6 24.70 2.93 -16.01
CA LYS A 6 23.35 2.34 -15.96
C LYS A 6 22.31 3.17 -16.73
N VAL A 7 22.42 4.50 -16.66
CA VAL A 7 21.52 5.39 -17.40
C VAL A 7 21.84 5.41 -18.88
N ALA A 8 23.12 5.34 -19.23
CA ALA A 8 23.55 5.30 -20.64
C ALA A 8 23.10 4.01 -21.33
N GLU A 9 23.22 2.87 -20.66
CA GLU A 9 22.83 1.55 -21.16
C GLU A 9 21.31 1.30 -21.20
N ALA A 10 20.55 2.05 -20.39
CA ALA A 10 19.09 1.91 -20.36
C ALA A 10 18.47 2.32 -21.70
N SER A 11 17.51 1.53 -22.19
CA SER A 11 16.75 1.82 -23.40
C SER A 11 15.89 3.07 -23.26
N TRP A 12 15.63 3.75 -24.36
CA TRP A 12 14.72 4.90 -24.36
C TRP A 12 13.26 4.51 -24.22
N ILE A 13 12.87 3.38 -24.81
CA ILE A 13 11.49 2.88 -24.78
C ILE A 13 11.55 1.38 -24.50
N SER A 14 10.69 0.95 -23.58
CA SER A 14 10.46 -0.46 -23.30
C SER A 14 8.96 -0.70 -23.20
N ILE A 15 8.48 -1.70 -23.92
CA ILE A 15 7.09 -2.14 -23.85
C ILE A 15 7.04 -3.29 -22.85
N PRO A 16 6.14 -3.24 -21.85
CA PRO A 16 5.97 -4.32 -20.89
C PRO A 16 5.59 -5.64 -21.60
N GLU A 17 6.21 -6.73 -21.21
CA GLU A 17 5.84 -8.05 -21.71
C GLU A 17 4.50 -8.49 -21.11
N PHE A 18 3.63 -9.01 -21.98
CA PHE A 18 2.36 -9.58 -21.56
C PHE A 18 2.57 -11.03 -21.10
N LEU A 19 2.11 -11.36 -19.89
CA LEU A 19 2.25 -12.69 -19.28
C LEU A 19 3.71 -13.20 -19.24
N PRO A 20 4.65 -12.43 -18.64
CA PRO A 20 6.07 -12.83 -18.58
C PRO A 20 6.27 -14.10 -17.73
N VAL A 21 5.32 -14.39 -16.84
CA VAL A 21 5.31 -15.58 -15.98
C VAL A 21 4.08 -16.42 -16.28
N ARG A 22 4.24 -17.74 -16.39
CA ARG A 22 3.10 -18.65 -16.55
C ARG A 22 2.27 -18.64 -15.27
N PRO A 23 0.95 -18.38 -15.35
CA PRO A 23 0.09 -18.43 -14.18
C PRO A 23 0.01 -19.86 -13.64
N VAL A 24 0.27 -20.04 -12.36
CA VAL A 24 0.13 -21.31 -11.65
C VAL A 24 -0.95 -21.14 -10.60
N PHE A 25 -1.94 -22.01 -10.61
CA PHE A 25 -3.04 -22.00 -9.64
C PHE A 25 -2.74 -23.02 -8.55
N ASP A 26 -2.32 -22.53 -7.38
CA ASP A 26 -2.13 -23.35 -6.18
C ASP A 26 -3.03 -22.81 -5.04
N VAL A 27 -3.92 -23.65 -4.57
CA VAL A 27 -4.87 -23.30 -3.48
C VAL A 27 -4.13 -22.87 -2.21
N ARG A 28 -2.94 -23.41 -1.97
CA ARG A 28 -2.11 -23.05 -0.82
C ARG A 28 -1.59 -21.60 -0.88
N ALA A 29 -1.40 -21.09 -2.09
CA ALA A 29 -1.01 -19.69 -2.32
C ALA A 29 -2.23 -18.78 -2.40
N ILE A 30 -3.34 -19.25 -2.98
CA ILE A 30 -4.55 -18.46 -3.18
C ILE A 30 -5.19 -18.06 -1.84
N ALA A 31 -5.28 -18.98 -0.87
CA ALA A 31 -5.96 -18.72 0.41
C ALA A 31 -5.31 -17.57 1.21
N PRO A 32 -3.98 -17.51 1.43
CA PRO A 32 -3.34 -16.36 2.05
C PRO A 32 -3.54 -15.05 1.28
N ILE A 33 -3.50 -15.11 -0.06
CA ILE A 33 -3.68 -13.92 -0.90
C ILE A 33 -5.09 -13.35 -0.75
N ILE A 34 -6.14 -14.18 -0.68
CA ILE A 34 -7.52 -13.73 -0.44
C ILE A 34 -7.63 -12.98 0.89
N ILE A 35 -7.00 -13.50 1.96
CA ILE A 35 -6.99 -12.84 3.26
C ILE A 35 -6.30 -11.48 3.16
N MET A 36 -5.15 -11.42 2.48
CA MET A 36 -4.44 -10.15 2.25
C MET A 36 -5.29 -9.16 1.47
N PHE A 37 -6.02 -9.59 0.45
CA PHE A 37 -6.92 -8.71 -0.31
C PHE A 37 -8.07 -8.16 0.53
N ILE A 38 -8.61 -8.93 1.48
CA ILE A 38 -9.63 -8.42 2.42
C ILE A 38 -9.03 -7.31 3.28
N VAL A 39 -7.82 -7.51 3.81
CA VAL A 39 -7.12 -6.48 4.61
C VAL A 39 -6.83 -5.24 3.78
N THR A 40 -6.33 -5.41 2.56
CA THR A 40 -6.06 -4.30 1.62
C THR A 40 -7.34 -3.54 1.25
N ALA A 41 -8.48 -4.24 1.08
CA ALA A 41 -9.76 -3.59 0.84
C ALA A 41 -10.19 -2.68 2.00
N VAL A 42 -9.97 -3.12 3.25
CA VAL A 42 -10.22 -2.29 4.44
C VAL A 42 -9.30 -1.07 4.47
N GLU A 43 -8.02 -1.24 4.15
CA GLU A 43 -7.05 -0.15 4.02
C GLU A 43 -7.49 0.86 2.96
N THR A 44 -7.88 0.38 1.77
CA THR A 44 -8.38 1.23 0.67
C THR A 44 -9.61 2.03 1.07
N VAL A 45 -10.56 1.44 1.82
CA VAL A 45 -11.71 2.16 2.38
C VAL A 45 -11.26 3.27 3.32
N GLY A 46 -10.30 3.01 4.20
CA GLY A 46 -9.72 4.01 5.10
C GLY A 46 -9.05 5.15 4.36
N ASP A 47 -8.23 4.84 3.36
CA ASP A 47 -7.53 5.84 2.54
C ASP A 47 -8.48 6.72 1.74
N ILE A 48 -9.51 6.14 1.11
CA ILE A 48 -10.52 6.89 0.36
C ILE A 48 -11.29 7.83 1.30
N SER A 49 -11.69 7.33 2.46
CA SER A 49 -12.35 8.15 3.48
C SER A 49 -11.43 9.31 3.89
N GLY A 50 -10.17 9.03 4.21
CA GLY A 50 -9.19 10.05 4.58
C GLY A 50 -8.95 11.10 3.49
N VAL A 51 -8.87 10.68 2.21
CA VAL A 51 -8.70 11.60 1.07
C VAL A 51 -9.93 12.50 0.89
N ILE A 52 -11.14 11.94 0.95
CA ILE A 52 -12.38 12.69 0.75
C ILE A 52 -12.62 13.66 1.91
N GLU A 53 -12.45 13.19 3.13
CA GLU A 53 -12.60 14.03 4.32
C GLU A 53 -11.50 15.09 4.41
N GLY A 54 -10.23 14.66 4.27
CA GLY A 54 -9.10 15.58 4.30
C GLY A 54 -9.06 16.56 3.14
N GLY A 55 -9.53 16.18 1.95
CA GLY A 55 -9.46 16.99 0.74
C GLY A 55 -10.71 17.80 0.43
N MET A 56 -11.89 17.24 0.73
CA MET A 56 -13.19 17.81 0.34
C MET A 56 -14.04 18.27 1.54
N ASP A 57 -13.57 18.07 2.77
CA ASP A 57 -14.24 18.41 4.03
C ASP A 57 -15.68 17.82 4.11
N ARG A 58 -15.88 16.58 3.61
CA ARG A 58 -17.14 15.83 3.67
C ARG A 58 -16.89 14.35 3.88
N GLU A 59 -17.90 13.60 4.28
CA GLU A 59 -17.83 12.14 4.38
C GLU A 59 -17.82 11.47 2.99
N ALA A 60 -17.18 10.31 2.93
CA ALA A 60 -17.18 9.47 1.74
C ALA A 60 -18.54 8.77 1.59
N THR A 61 -19.04 8.69 0.37
CA THR A 61 -20.26 7.95 0.07
C THR A 61 -19.97 6.47 -0.19
N ASP A 62 -20.93 5.58 0.09
CA ASP A 62 -20.81 4.14 -0.17
C ASP A 62 -20.43 3.83 -1.63
N LYS A 63 -20.90 4.65 -2.55
CA LYS A 63 -20.58 4.51 -3.98
C LYS A 63 -19.10 4.84 -4.27
N GLU A 64 -18.54 5.80 -3.58
CA GLU A 64 -17.12 6.16 -3.71
C GLU A 64 -16.23 5.08 -3.09
N LEU A 65 -16.60 4.59 -1.91
CA LEU A 65 -15.89 3.52 -1.23
C LEU A 65 -15.89 2.23 -2.05
N SER A 66 -17.08 1.77 -2.47
CA SER A 66 -17.20 0.55 -3.29
C SER A 66 -16.53 0.69 -4.65
N GLY A 67 -16.64 1.87 -5.28
CA GLY A 67 -15.98 2.17 -6.55
C GLY A 67 -14.46 2.13 -6.43
N GLY A 68 -13.89 2.63 -5.34
CA GLY A 68 -12.46 2.59 -5.08
C GLY A 68 -11.93 1.18 -4.90
N VAL A 69 -12.60 0.36 -4.09
CA VAL A 69 -12.21 -1.05 -3.88
C VAL A 69 -12.30 -1.86 -5.18
N ILE A 70 -13.34 -1.63 -5.99
CA ILE A 70 -13.46 -2.27 -7.32
C ILE A 70 -12.32 -1.81 -8.25
N CYS A 71 -11.99 -0.53 -8.24
CA CYS A 71 -10.91 0.03 -9.06
C CYS A 71 -9.55 -0.60 -8.67
N ASP A 72 -9.31 -0.75 -7.38
CA ASP A 72 -8.10 -1.39 -6.85
C ASP A 72 -8.00 -2.86 -7.27
N GLY A 73 -9.09 -3.61 -7.16
CA GLY A 73 -9.17 -5.00 -7.64
C GLY A 73 -8.96 -5.15 -9.14
N ILE A 74 -9.56 -4.27 -9.97
CA ILE A 74 -9.35 -4.26 -11.42
C ILE A 74 -7.89 -3.91 -11.75
N GLY A 75 -7.34 -2.89 -11.09
CA GLY A 75 -5.95 -2.47 -11.25
C GLY A 75 -4.96 -3.59 -10.92
N SER A 76 -5.17 -4.28 -9.80
CA SER A 76 -4.36 -5.45 -9.39
C SER A 76 -4.46 -6.60 -10.39
N SER A 77 -5.67 -6.87 -10.91
CA SER A 77 -5.88 -7.90 -11.92
C SER A 77 -5.15 -7.54 -13.22
N PHE A 78 -5.19 -6.28 -13.62
CA PHE A 78 -4.46 -5.79 -14.79
C PHE A 78 -2.95 -5.85 -14.58
N ALA A 79 -2.45 -5.46 -13.41
CA ALA A 79 -1.03 -5.56 -13.06
C ALA A 79 -0.51 -7.00 -13.12
N ALA A 80 -1.31 -7.96 -12.67
CA ALA A 80 -0.97 -9.39 -12.72
C ALA A 80 -0.74 -9.90 -14.14
N LEU A 81 -1.44 -9.36 -15.17
CA LEU A 81 -1.23 -9.72 -16.58
C LEU A 81 0.17 -9.32 -17.08
N PHE A 82 0.82 -8.38 -16.44
CA PHE A 82 2.19 -7.96 -16.74
C PHE A 82 3.22 -8.52 -15.74
N GLY A 83 2.81 -9.49 -14.90
CA GLY A 83 3.70 -10.09 -13.90
C GLY A 83 4.12 -9.15 -12.78
N ILE A 84 3.36 -8.08 -12.56
CA ILE A 84 3.60 -7.08 -11.52
C ILE A 84 2.79 -7.47 -10.26
N LEU A 85 3.32 -7.15 -9.10
CA LEU A 85 2.61 -7.35 -7.83
C LEU A 85 1.30 -6.56 -7.79
N PRO A 86 0.30 -7.03 -7.03
CA PRO A 86 -0.94 -6.30 -6.83
C PRO A 86 -0.67 -4.87 -6.37
N ASN A 87 -1.45 -3.93 -6.89
CA ASN A 87 -1.45 -2.56 -6.41
C ASN A 87 -2.44 -2.39 -5.25
N THR A 88 -2.20 -1.39 -4.43
CA THR A 88 -3.09 -0.95 -3.36
C THR A 88 -3.12 0.58 -3.32
N SER A 89 -4.03 1.14 -2.55
CA SER A 89 -4.04 2.57 -2.26
C SER A 89 -2.72 2.99 -1.58
N PHE A 90 -2.31 4.23 -1.78
CA PHE A 90 -1.06 4.75 -1.24
C PHE A 90 -1.36 5.76 -0.13
N SER A 91 -1.36 5.31 1.11
CA SER A 91 -1.81 6.04 2.29
C SER A 91 -1.10 7.38 2.50
N GLN A 92 0.16 7.52 2.04
CA GLN A 92 0.88 8.80 2.09
C GLN A 92 0.18 9.92 1.33
N ASN A 93 -0.59 9.59 0.29
CA ASN A 93 -1.35 10.57 -0.47
C ASN A 93 -2.47 11.21 0.36
N VAL A 94 -2.98 10.52 1.37
CA VAL A 94 -3.99 11.07 2.29
C VAL A 94 -3.45 12.34 2.96
N GLY A 95 -2.25 12.26 3.53
CA GLY A 95 -1.59 13.41 4.15
C GLY A 95 -1.32 14.54 3.15
N LEU A 96 -0.87 14.17 1.94
CA LEU A 96 -0.56 15.14 0.89
C LEU A 96 -1.82 15.88 0.40
N VAL A 97 -2.92 15.16 0.19
CA VAL A 97 -4.22 15.73 -0.21
C VAL A 97 -4.79 16.60 0.89
N THR A 98 -4.70 16.17 2.15
CA THR A 98 -5.14 16.96 3.31
C THR A 98 -4.41 18.30 3.39
N MET A 99 -3.10 18.31 3.13
CA MET A 99 -2.28 19.53 3.16
C MET A 99 -2.52 20.44 1.94
N THR A 100 -2.62 19.86 0.74
CA THR A 100 -2.69 20.61 -0.51
C THR A 100 -4.10 20.92 -0.96
N LYS A 101 -5.09 20.17 -0.47
CA LYS A 101 -6.51 20.22 -0.89
C LYS A 101 -6.69 20.00 -2.40
N ILE A 102 -5.73 19.36 -3.06
CA ILE A 102 -5.80 19.05 -4.49
C ILE A 102 -6.58 17.75 -4.69
N VAL A 103 -7.85 17.88 -5.05
CA VAL A 103 -8.77 16.77 -5.33
C VAL A 103 -9.28 16.78 -6.77
N ASN A 104 -8.70 17.62 -7.62
CA ASN A 104 -9.11 17.75 -9.02
C ASN A 104 -8.76 16.49 -9.81
N ARG A 105 -9.78 15.85 -10.41
CA ARG A 105 -9.61 14.62 -11.19
C ARG A 105 -8.63 14.77 -12.36
N THR A 106 -8.62 15.95 -13.02
CA THR A 106 -7.70 16.21 -14.12
C THR A 106 -6.24 16.26 -13.65
N ALA A 107 -5.99 16.87 -12.49
CA ALA A 107 -4.66 16.92 -11.91
C ALA A 107 -4.17 15.51 -11.53
N LEU A 108 -5.03 14.70 -10.90
CA LEU A 108 -4.70 13.32 -10.55
C LEU A 108 -4.49 12.44 -11.79
N ALA A 109 -5.33 12.60 -12.81
CA ALA A 109 -5.19 11.89 -14.08
C ALA A 109 -3.88 12.24 -14.80
N SER A 110 -3.48 13.53 -14.79
CA SER A 110 -2.19 13.94 -15.38
C SER A 110 -0.99 13.29 -14.66
N GLY A 111 -1.07 13.15 -13.33
CA GLY A 111 -0.09 12.39 -12.55
C GLY A 111 -0.01 10.92 -12.96
N ALA A 112 -1.17 10.27 -13.13
CA ALA A 112 -1.22 8.88 -13.59
C ALA A 112 -0.61 8.72 -15.00
N VAL A 113 -0.94 9.63 -15.94
CA VAL A 113 -0.32 9.64 -17.27
C VAL A 113 1.19 9.82 -17.19
N PHE A 114 1.67 10.72 -16.33
CA PHE A 114 3.10 10.91 -16.11
C PHE A 114 3.78 9.63 -15.61
N LEU A 115 3.16 8.91 -14.67
CA LEU A 115 3.69 7.62 -14.18
C LEU A 115 3.74 6.55 -15.29
N ILE A 116 2.71 6.50 -16.16
CA ILE A 116 2.72 5.59 -17.32
C ILE A 116 3.89 5.92 -18.25
N LEU A 117 4.11 7.20 -18.55
CA LEU A 117 5.24 7.64 -19.37
C LEU A 117 6.58 7.28 -18.72
N CYS A 118 6.71 7.46 -17.40
CA CYS A 118 7.90 7.03 -16.66
C CYS A 118 8.13 5.51 -16.76
N GLY A 119 7.07 4.71 -16.75
CA GLY A 119 7.16 3.26 -16.92
C GLY A 119 7.60 2.83 -18.33
N LEU A 120 7.18 3.58 -19.35
CA LEU A 120 7.56 3.33 -20.74
C LEU A 120 8.98 3.80 -21.10
N ILE A 121 9.58 4.66 -20.27
CA ILE A 121 10.91 5.23 -20.47
C ILE A 121 11.88 4.71 -19.40
N PRO A 122 12.56 3.54 -19.63
CA PRO A 122 13.47 2.96 -18.62
C PRO A 122 14.60 3.87 -18.18
N LYS A 123 15.01 4.83 -18.98
CA LYS A 123 16.00 5.85 -18.58
C LYS A 123 15.58 6.66 -17.36
N LEU A 124 14.29 6.99 -17.21
CA LEU A 124 13.79 7.68 -16.03
C LEU A 124 13.89 6.79 -14.78
N GLY A 125 13.54 5.51 -14.91
CA GLY A 125 13.75 4.52 -13.85
C GLY A 125 15.23 4.35 -13.48
N ALA A 126 16.10 4.32 -14.47
CA ALA A 126 17.55 4.22 -14.27
C ALA A 126 18.10 5.43 -13.50
N ILE A 127 17.62 6.65 -13.80
CA ILE A 127 18.01 7.87 -13.04
C ILE A 127 17.63 7.74 -11.57
N ILE A 128 16.41 7.26 -11.28
CA ILE A 128 15.97 7.04 -9.90
C ILE A 128 16.82 5.96 -9.22
N SER A 129 17.15 4.87 -9.95
CA SER A 129 17.90 3.74 -9.40
C SER A 129 19.35 4.06 -9.02
N ILE A 130 19.94 5.12 -9.59
CA ILE A 130 21.30 5.56 -9.26
C ILE A 130 21.33 6.55 -8.09
N MET A 131 20.18 6.95 -7.55
CA MET A 131 20.14 7.88 -6.41
C MET A 131 20.87 7.27 -5.20
N PRO A 132 21.67 8.08 -4.49
CA PRO A 132 22.38 7.60 -3.29
C PRO A 132 21.42 7.07 -2.24
N GLN A 133 21.77 5.94 -1.63
CA GLN A 133 20.97 5.31 -0.57
C GLN A 133 20.65 6.27 0.59
N ALA A 134 21.57 7.19 0.91
CA ALA A 134 21.36 8.19 1.95
C ALA A 134 20.18 9.15 1.60
N VAL A 135 20.03 9.53 0.33
CA VAL A 135 18.94 10.39 -0.14
C VAL A 135 17.62 9.61 -0.10
N LEU A 136 17.62 8.38 -0.61
CA LEU A 136 16.45 7.50 -0.57
C LEU A 136 16.04 7.19 0.87
N GLY A 137 17.01 6.93 1.75
CA GLY A 137 16.76 6.69 3.18
C GLY A 137 16.14 7.91 3.88
N GLY A 138 16.65 9.10 3.61
CA GLY A 138 16.07 10.35 4.13
C GLY A 138 14.64 10.57 3.66
N ALA A 139 14.36 10.37 2.37
CA ALA A 139 13.02 10.45 1.81
C ALA A 139 12.08 9.39 2.44
N ALA A 140 12.58 8.16 2.61
CA ALA A 140 11.82 7.07 3.23
C ALA A 140 11.42 7.42 4.68
N VAL A 141 12.33 7.96 5.49
CA VAL A 141 12.03 8.38 6.87
C VAL A 141 10.89 9.42 6.87
N MET A 142 10.95 10.42 5.99
CA MET A 142 9.90 11.44 5.89
C MET A 142 8.55 10.83 5.49
N MET A 143 8.54 9.93 4.49
CA MET A 143 7.31 9.26 4.06
C MET A 143 6.71 8.39 5.16
N PHE A 144 7.51 7.54 5.80
CA PHE A 144 7.01 6.68 6.88
C PHE A 144 6.54 7.47 8.09
N SER A 145 7.20 8.57 8.43
CA SER A 145 6.72 9.48 9.48
C SER A 145 5.34 10.06 9.16
N SER A 146 5.09 10.43 7.90
CA SER A 146 3.78 10.92 7.46
C SER A 146 2.70 9.84 7.55
N ILE A 147 3.02 8.58 7.23
CA ILE A 147 2.08 7.45 7.39
C ILE A 147 1.71 7.26 8.86
N VAL A 148 2.70 7.28 9.76
CA VAL A 148 2.45 7.14 11.20
C VAL A 148 1.52 8.25 11.70
N VAL A 149 1.78 9.50 11.30
CA VAL A 149 0.91 10.64 11.67
C VAL A 149 -0.51 10.46 11.13
N SER A 150 -0.65 10.05 9.85
CA SER A 150 -1.97 9.77 9.26
C SER A 150 -2.70 8.65 10.00
N GLY A 151 -2.01 7.57 10.37
CA GLY A 151 -2.58 6.50 11.17
C GLY A 151 -3.07 6.98 12.56
N ILE A 152 -2.28 7.83 13.23
CA ILE A 152 -2.69 8.44 14.50
C ILE A 152 -3.93 9.32 14.31
N GLN A 153 -3.98 10.12 13.25
CA GLN A 153 -5.14 10.96 12.94
C GLN A 153 -6.41 10.14 12.72
N LEU A 154 -6.32 9.03 11.97
CA LEU A 154 -7.44 8.13 11.76
C LEU A 154 -7.94 7.50 13.07
N ILE A 155 -7.03 7.01 13.91
CA ILE A 155 -7.38 6.40 15.20
C ILE A 155 -8.03 7.42 16.14
N THR A 156 -7.50 8.64 16.18
CA THR A 156 -7.98 9.69 17.11
C THR A 156 -9.23 10.42 16.63
N LYS A 157 -9.69 10.14 15.41
CA LYS A 157 -10.92 10.70 14.86
C LYS A 157 -12.16 10.21 15.62
N GLU A 158 -12.18 8.95 16.00
CA GLU A 158 -13.22 8.38 16.83
C GLU A 158 -12.97 8.68 18.31
N HIS A 159 -14.05 8.81 19.07
CA HIS A 159 -13.95 9.06 20.51
C HIS A 159 -13.24 7.90 21.21
N MET A 160 -12.10 8.19 21.85
CA MET A 160 -11.27 7.20 22.53
C MET A 160 -11.92 6.74 23.85
N THR A 161 -12.98 5.94 23.72
CA THR A 161 -13.56 5.25 24.86
C THR A 161 -12.59 4.23 25.44
N PRO A 162 -12.74 3.80 26.70
CA PRO A 162 -11.89 2.74 27.28
C PRO A 162 -11.88 1.47 26.45
N ARG A 163 -12.99 1.12 25.78
CA ARG A 163 -13.08 -0.01 24.87
C ARG A 163 -12.22 0.22 23.61
N ASN A 164 -12.40 1.34 22.93
CA ASN A 164 -11.64 1.66 21.71
C ASN A 164 -10.13 1.74 22.01
N LEU A 165 -9.76 2.31 23.16
CA LEU A 165 -8.36 2.33 23.59
C LEU A 165 -7.79 0.93 23.78
N THR A 166 -8.55 0.02 24.37
CA THR A 166 -8.13 -1.37 24.56
C THR A 166 -7.97 -2.08 23.21
N ILE A 167 -8.94 -1.93 22.29
CA ILE A 167 -8.87 -2.51 20.93
C ILE A 167 -7.61 -2.04 20.22
N VAL A 168 -7.38 -0.74 20.16
CA VAL A 168 -6.21 -0.15 19.49
C VAL A 168 -4.90 -0.64 20.14
N SER A 169 -4.83 -0.63 21.47
CA SER A 169 -3.62 -1.03 22.20
C SER A 169 -3.27 -2.49 21.96
N VAL A 170 -4.27 -3.40 22.04
CA VAL A 170 -4.04 -4.83 21.83
C VAL A 170 -3.73 -5.12 20.37
N ALA A 171 -4.46 -4.52 19.43
CA ALA A 171 -4.23 -4.70 18.00
C ALA A 171 -2.84 -4.24 17.58
N LEU A 172 -2.42 -3.05 18.00
CA LEU A 172 -1.06 -2.53 17.73
C LEU A 172 0.01 -3.38 18.41
N GLY A 173 -0.20 -3.78 19.67
CA GLY A 173 0.75 -4.60 20.41
C GLY A 173 0.98 -5.97 19.75
N VAL A 174 -0.10 -6.66 19.39
CA VAL A 174 -0.04 -7.96 18.70
C VAL A 174 0.54 -7.81 17.30
N GLY A 175 0.08 -6.81 16.52
CA GLY A 175 0.58 -6.57 15.18
C GLY A 175 2.06 -6.24 15.14
N TYR A 176 2.50 -5.31 15.96
CA TYR A 176 3.91 -4.95 16.06
C TYR A 176 4.76 -6.12 16.59
N GLY A 177 4.30 -6.79 17.65
CA GLY A 177 5.02 -7.91 18.25
C GLY A 177 5.25 -9.07 17.28
N MET A 178 4.23 -9.44 16.51
CA MET A 178 4.33 -10.50 15.50
C MET A 178 5.10 -10.05 14.26
N GLY A 179 4.95 -8.81 13.84
CA GLY A 179 5.69 -8.26 12.70
C GLY A 179 7.17 -8.05 12.97
N ALA A 180 7.53 -7.63 14.18
CA ALA A 180 8.93 -7.40 14.57
C ALA A 180 9.69 -8.70 14.87
N ASN A 181 9.00 -9.77 15.27
CA ASN A 181 9.63 -11.03 15.66
C ASN A 181 8.97 -12.23 14.96
N THR A 182 9.39 -12.48 13.74
CA THR A 182 8.91 -13.60 12.91
C THR A 182 9.28 -14.97 13.49
N ALA A 183 10.25 -15.05 14.41
CA ALA A 183 10.65 -16.29 15.08
C ALA A 183 9.53 -16.88 15.95
N ILE A 184 8.57 -16.07 16.39
CA ILE A 184 7.38 -16.54 17.13
C ILE A 184 6.59 -17.57 16.31
N LEU A 185 6.57 -17.43 15.00
CA LEU A 185 5.84 -18.29 14.09
C LEU A 185 6.62 -19.50 13.59
N ALA A 186 7.92 -19.61 13.92
CA ALA A 186 8.81 -20.65 13.39
C ALA A 186 8.34 -22.09 13.74
N GLN A 187 7.61 -22.26 14.85
CA GLN A 187 7.09 -23.55 15.31
C GLN A 187 5.61 -23.79 14.91
N THR A 188 4.99 -22.87 14.19
CA THR A 188 3.60 -23.02 13.75
C THR A 188 3.52 -23.73 12.40
N PRO A 189 2.35 -24.32 12.04
CA PRO A 189 2.16 -24.90 10.71
C PRO A 189 2.44 -23.89 9.58
N GLN A 190 2.94 -24.40 8.46
CA GLN A 190 3.32 -23.58 7.31
C GLN A 190 2.20 -22.63 6.83
N ALA A 191 0.94 -23.07 6.89
CA ALA A 191 -0.20 -22.23 6.55
C ALA A 191 -0.32 -21.00 7.46
N VAL A 192 -0.06 -21.15 8.77
CA VAL A 192 -0.06 -20.04 9.74
C VAL A 192 1.11 -19.10 9.47
N GLN A 193 2.29 -19.63 9.17
CA GLN A 193 3.45 -18.82 8.80
C GLN A 193 3.20 -18.00 7.53
N LEU A 194 2.52 -18.56 6.53
CA LEU A 194 2.18 -17.85 5.29
C LEU A 194 1.17 -16.72 5.53
N ILE A 195 0.20 -16.93 6.41
CA ILE A 195 -0.85 -15.93 6.70
C ILE A 195 -0.31 -14.81 7.61
N PHE A 196 0.45 -15.15 8.63
CA PHE A 196 0.85 -14.22 9.69
C PHE A 196 2.32 -13.81 9.65
N GLY A 197 3.18 -14.54 8.93
CA GLY A 197 4.63 -14.32 8.94
C GLY A 197 5.12 -13.22 8.02
N GLY A 198 4.28 -12.75 7.09
CA GLY A 198 4.67 -11.73 6.11
C GLY A 198 4.50 -10.29 6.61
N SER A 199 3.62 -10.05 7.57
CA SER A 199 3.26 -8.69 8.00
C SER A 199 2.54 -8.70 9.34
N GLY A 200 2.82 -7.72 10.19
CA GLY A 200 2.06 -7.47 11.43
C GLY A 200 0.65 -6.90 11.19
N ILE A 201 0.31 -6.51 9.96
CA ILE A 201 -0.98 -5.92 9.62
C ILE A 201 -2.11 -6.94 9.77
N VAL A 202 -1.92 -8.17 9.27
CA VAL A 202 -2.94 -9.22 9.34
C VAL A 202 -3.34 -9.56 10.78
N PRO A 203 -2.41 -9.87 11.71
CA PRO A 203 -2.77 -10.11 13.10
C PRO A 203 -3.37 -8.89 13.79
N ALA A 204 -2.89 -7.67 13.49
CA ALA A 204 -3.47 -6.45 14.03
C ALA A 204 -4.93 -6.27 13.58
N ALA A 205 -5.21 -6.44 12.29
CA ALA A 205 -6.56 -6.31 11.72
C ALA A 205 -7.52 -7.36 12.29
N LEU A 206 -7.09 -8.62 12.39
CA LEU A 206 -7.91 -9.67 12.98
C LEU A 206 -8.25 -9.40 14.44
N VAL A 207 -7.29 -8.96 15.23
CA VAL A 207 -7.53 -8.59 16.63
C VAL A 207 -8.50 -7.41 16.73
N ALA A 208 -8.33 -6.39 15.89
CA ALA A 208 -9.21 -5.23 15.88
C ALA A 208 -10.67 -5.57 15.48
N ILE A 209 -10.86 -6.57 14.60
CA ILE A 209 -12.21 -7.01 14.18
C ILE A 209 -12.87 -7.90 15.24
N LEU A 210 -12.08 -8.69 15.97
CA LEU A 210 -12.60 -9.65 16.95
C LEU A 210 -12.95 -9.01 18.31
N LEU A 211 -12.38 -7.87 18.67
CA LEU A 211 -12.62 -7.14 19.91
C LEU A 211 -13.64 -6.00 19.73
#